data_9ff0a4ce5898d9e4979b9567828bf12a
#
_entry.id   9ff0a4ce5898d9e4979b9567828bf12a
#
_cell.length_a   1.000
_cell.length_b   1.000
_cell.length_c   1.000
_cell.angle_alpha   90.00
_cell.angle_beta   90.00
_cell.angle_gamma   90.00
#
_symmetry.space_group_name_H-M   'P 1'
#
loop_
_entity.id
_entity.type
_entity.pdbx_description
1 polymer ?
#
loop_
_entity_poly.entity_id
_entity_poly.type
_entity_poly.pdbx_seq_one_letter_code
_entity_poly.pdbx_strand_id
1 'polypeptide(L)'
;PFGRFADIPIYSDAYTAAHLRARMPYCFVDKVYPGVPRIYLQEVEAGQVFHINRTEVLPLRVMHGRLPILGYRIGGRLGYITDMHMMPEESYEQLKGLDVLVMNALRPKPHPTHQSISEALEAAGRIGAKETYFIHMSHHAGLHADIEKQLPPHVHFAYDGLEIDF
;
A
#
# COMPACT_ATOMS: atom_id res chain seq x y z
N PRO A 1 -0.81 30.38 -17.75
CA PRO A 1 -0.47 29.28 -18.64
C PRO A 1 -0.58 28.01 -17.81
N PHE A 2 -1.56 27.14 -18.16
CA PHE A 2 -1.64 25.80 -17.58
C PHE A 2 -0.37 25.07 -18.05
N GLY A 3 0.58 24.85 -17.13
CA GLY A 3 1.78 24.09 -17.42
C GLY A 3 1.36 22.71 -17.90
N ARG A 4 2.03 22.18 -18.92
CA ARG A 4 1.91 20.77 -19.28
C ARG A 4 2.31 19.96 -18.05
N PHE A 5 1.38 19.23 -17.48
CA PHE A 5 1.72 18.21 -16.49
C PHE A 5 2.63 17.20 -17.19
N ALA A 6 3.74 16.86 -16.55
CA ALA A 6 4.56 15.75 -17.01
C ALA A 6 3.72 14.47 -17.03
N ASP A 7 4.06 13.54 -17.92
CA ASP A 7 3.41 12.23 -17.96
C ASP A 7 3.54 11.57 -16.58
N ILE A 8 2.43 11.09 -16.02
CA ILE A 8 2.38 10.49 -14.69
C ILE A 8 2.59 8.99 -14.85
N PRO A 9 3.73 8.42 -14.40
CA PRO A 9 3.91 6.98 -14.40
C PRO A 9 3.06 6.34 -13.30
N ILE A 10 2.29 5.32 -13.66
CA ILE A 10 1.53 4.48 -12.73
C ILE A 10 1.98 3.04 -12.93
N TYR A 11 2.46 2.43 -11.84
CA TYR A 11 2.86 1.03 -11.80
C TYR A 11 1.70 0.22 -11.19
N SER A 12 1.16 -0.72 -11.93
CA SER A 12 0.02 -1.52 -11.48
C SER A 12 0.03 -2.91 -12.09
N ASP A 13 -0.73 -3.83 -11.51
CA ASP A 13 -0.97 -5.11 -12.19
C ASP A 13 -1.85 -4.94 -13.44
N ALA A 14 -1.86 -5.96 -14.29
CA ALA A 14 -2.62 -5.95 -15.55
C ALA A 14 -4.13 -5.71 -15.35
N TYR A 15 -4.71 -6.25 -14.26
CA TYR A 15 -6.12 -6.07 -13.93
C TYR A 15 -6.43 -4.58 -13.67
N THR A 16 -5.67 -3.95 -12.80
CA THR A 16 -5.81 -2.53 -12.47
C THR A 16 -5.55 -1.64 -13.70
N ALA A 17 -4.52 -1.96 -14.50
CA ALA A 17 -4.20 -1.25 -15.73
C ALA A 17 -5.38 -1.28 -16.73
N ALA A 18 -5.98 -2.44 -16.93
CA ALA A 18 -7.15 -2.60 -17.80
C ALA A 18 -8.35 -1.76 -17.33
N HIS A 19 -8.61 -1.78 -16.01
CA HIS A 19 -9.69 -0.98 -15.42
C HIS A 19 -9.45 0.53 -15.52
N LEU A 20 -8.22 1.00 -15.33
CA LEU A 20 -7.87 2.41 -15.50
C LEU A 20 -8.10 2.86 -16.95
N ARG A 21 -7.63 2.09 -17.94
CA ARG A 21 -7.86 2.37 -19.37
C ARG A 21 -9.36 2.43 -19.71
N ALA A 22 -10.15 1.50 -19.17
CA ALA A 22 -11.59 1.45 -19.43
C ALA A 22 -12.36 2.60 -18.79
N ARG A 23 -11.97 3.04 -17.58
CA ARG A 23 -12.70 4.06 -16.82
C ARG A 23 -12.25 5.49 -17.10
N MET A 24 -11.00 5.67 -17.51
CA MET A 24 -10.39 6.98 -17.77
C MET A 24 -9.76 7.03 -19.18
N PRO A 25 -10.49 6.64 -20.25
CA PRO A 25 -9.91 6.52 -21.60
C PRO A 25 -9.30 7.83 -22.09
N TYR A 26 -9.83 8.97 -21.66
CA TYR A 26 -9.34 10.29 -22.02
C TYR A 26 -7.91 10.60 -21.53
N CYS A 27 -7.40 9.87 -20.54
CA CYS A 27 -6.02 10.02 -20.06
C CYS A 27 -4.98 9.28 -20.93
N PHE A 28 -5.44 8.46 -21.90
CA PHE A 28 -4.60 7.55 -22.68
C PHE A 28 -4.64 7.83 -24.20
N VAL A 29 -5.21 8.96 -24.61
CA VAL A 29 -5.32 9.35 -26.01
C VAL A 29 -4.14 10.25 -26.42
N ASP A 30 -3.74 10.20 -27.70
CA ASP A 30 -2.59 10.97 -28.23
C ASP A 30 -2.82 12.48 -28.17
N LYS A 31 -4.07 12.94 -28.39
CA LYS A 31 -4.45 14.35 -28.35
C LYS A 31 -5.26 14.62 -27.10
N VAL A 32 -4.58 15.00 -26.04
CA VAL A 32 -5.20 15.32 -24.75
C VAL A 32 -5.54 16.83 -24.70
N TYR A 33 -6.75 17.14 -24.24
CA TYR A 33 -7.14 18.54 -23.94
C TYR A 33 -6.22 19.11 -22.84
N PRO A 34 -5.76 20.38 -22.97
CA PRO A 34 -4.97 21.03 -21.93
C PRO A 34 -5.68 20.98 -20.58
N GLY A 35 -5.05 20.41 -19.55
CA GLY A 35 -5.62 20.20 -18.22
C GLY A 35 -6.06 18.78 -17.90
N VAL A 36 -6.04 17.86 -18.88
CA VAL A 36 -6.18 16.42 -18.64
C VAL A 36 -4.79 15.80 -18.38
N PRO A 37 -4.61 15.04 -17.30
CA PRO A 37 -3.34 14.37 -17.04
C PRO A 37 -3.10 13.26 -18.08
N ARG A 38 -1.85 13.13 -18.52
CA ARG A 38 -1.41 11.97 -19.31
C ARG A 38 -0.89 10.91 -18.35
N ILE A 39 -1.47 9.71 -18.43
CA ILE A 39 -1.08 8.57 -17.60
C ILE A 39 -0.26 7.61 -18.46
N TYR A 40 0.91 7.26 -17.95
CA TYR A 40 1.76 6.23 -18.51
C TYR A 40 1.71 4.99 -17.62
N LEU A 41 0.98 3.95 -18.07
CA LEU A 41 0.84 2.70 -17.32
C LEU A 41 2.02 1.77 -17.59
N GLN A 42 2.66 1.32 -16.52
CA GLN A 42 3.64 0.24 -16.53
C GLN A 42 3.06 -0.93 -15.75
N GLU A 43 2.92 -2.06 -16.41
CA GLU A 43 2.42 -3.27 -15.78
C GLU A 43 3.55 -3.95 -15.01
N VAL A 44 3.29 -4.31 -13.75
CA VAL A 44 4.20 -4.98 -12.83
C VAL A 44 3.54 -6.23 -12.25
N GLU A 45 4.34 -7.21 -11.89
CA GLU A 45 3.87 -8.48 -11.35
C GLU A 45 4.41 -8.72 -9.94
N ALA A 46 3.63 -9.36 -9.09
CA ALA A 46 4.09 -9.79 -7.77
C ALA A 46 5.32 -10.69 -7.89
N GLY A 47 6.33 -10.44 -7.06
CA GLY A 47 7.60 -11.17 -7.05
C GLY A 47 8.62 -10.70 -8.09
N GLN A 48 8.27 -9.80 -9.01
CA GLN A 48 9.18 -9.28 -10.01
C GLN A 48 9.67 -7.87 -9.64
N VAL A 49 10.92 -7.76 -9.27
CA VAL A 49 11.56 -6.47 -8.93
C VAL A 49 11.56 -5.53 -10.13
N PHE A 50 11.21 -4.27 -9.88
CA PHE A 50 11.42 -3.17 -10.81
C PHE A 50 12.09 -1.98 -10.12
N HIS A 51 12.46 -0.95 -10.86
CA HIS A 51 13.15 0.22 -10.32
C HIS A 51 12.42 1.51 -10.67
N ILE A 52 12.34 2.39 -9.70
CA ILE A 52 11.96 3.80 -9.88
C ILE A 52 13.23 4.62 -9.60
N ASN A 53 13.84 5.15 -10.66
CA ASN A 53 15.19 5.73 -10.60
C ASN A 53 16.20 4.72 -10.03
N ARG A 54 16.76 4.99 -8.85
CA ARG A 54 17.72 4.12 -8.15
C ARG A 54 17.06 3.24 -7.08
N THR A 55 15.78 3.43 -6.82
CA THR A 55 15.06 2.71 -5.78
C THR A 55 14.50 1.42 -6.32
N GLU A 56 14.90 0.30 -5.72
CA GLU A 56 14.33 -1.02 -5.97
C GLU A 56 12.93 -1.10 -5.36
N VAL A 57 11.98 -1.67 -6.11
CA VAL A 57 10.61 -1.92 -5.66
C VAL A 57 10.25 -3.36 -5.97
N LEU A 58 9.87 -4.10 -4.96
CA LEU A 58 9.36 -5.47 -5.08
C LEU A 58 7.85 -5.47 -4.80
N PRO A 59 7.01 -5.70 -5.83
CA PRO A 59 5.59 -5.91 -5.62
C PRO A 59 5.33 -7.25 -4.93
N LEU A 60 4.44 -7.25 -3.97
CA LEU A 60 4.06 -8.41 -3.16
C LEU A 60 2.61 -8.78 -3.43
N ARG A 61 2.30 -10.07 -3.46
CA ARG A 61 0.91 -10.51 -3.55
C ARG A 61 0.22 -10.36 -2.20
N VAL A 62 -0.87 -9.62 -2.19
CA VAL A 62 -1.80 -9.52 -1.06
C VAL A 62 -3.23 -9.67 -1.55
N MET A 63 -4.15 -9.98 -0.65
CA MET A 63 -5.54 -10.26 -0.97
C MET A 63 -6.46 -9.27 -0.25
N HIS A 64 -7.29 -8.59 -0.99
CA HIS A 64 -8.43 -7.80 -0.50
C HIS A 64 -9.70 -8.67 -0.59
N GLY A 65 -9.97 -9.43 0.46
CA GLY A 65 -10.93 -10.52 0.38
C GLY A 65 -10.51 -11.58 -0.64
N ARG A 66 -11.24 -11.68 -1.77
CA ARG A 66 -10.92 -12.58 -2.88
C ARG A 66 -10.14 -11.89 -4.02
N LEU A 67 -10.04 -10.58 -4.00
CA LEU A 67 -9.36 -9.82 -5.04
C LEU A 67 -7.85 -9.81 -4.78
N PRO A 68 -7.02 -10.33 -5.69
CA PRO A 68 -5.58 -10.17 -5.61
C PRO A 68 -5.20 -8.73 -5.92
N ILE A 69 -4.40 -8.13 -5.04
CA ILE A 69 -3.85 -6.78 -5.19
C ILE A 69 -2.34 -6.79 -4.93
N LEU A 70 -1.69 -5.64 -4.99
CA LEU A 70 -0.27 -5.49 -4.72
C LEU A 70 -0.01 -4.69 -3.45
N GLY A 71 0.86 -5.21 -2.58
CA GLY A 71 1.66 -4.45 -1.65
C GLY A 71 3.06 -4.24 -2.20
N TYR A 72 3.90 -3.46 -1.52
CA TYR A 72 5.24 -3.13 -2.03
C TYR A 72 6.29 -3.17 -0.93
N ARG A 73 7.47 -3.74 -1.25
CA ARG A 73 8.69 -3.51 -0.50
C ARG A 73 9.55 -2.52 -1.28
N ILE A 74 9.93 -1.41 -0.65
CA ILE A 74 10.57 -0.26 -1.30
C ILE A 74 11.96 -0.04 -0.67
N GLY A 75 12.99 0.02 -1.50
CA GLY A 75 14.37 0.22 -1.10
C GLY A 75 14.91 -0.82 -0.12
N GLY A 76 14.28 -2.00 -0.06
CA GLY A 76 14.62 -3.06 0.88
C GLY A 76 14.27 -2.80 2.35
N ARG A 77 13.84 -1.59 2.71
CA ARG A 77 13.66 -1.12 4.10
C ARG A 77 12.23 -0.80 4.49
N LEU A 78 11.39 -0.35 3.54
CA LEU A 78 9.99 0.01 3.76
C LEU A 78 9.06 -1.05 3.17
N GLY A 79 8.14 -1.57 3.97
CA GLY A 79 6.96 -2.31 3.50
C GLY A 79 5.74 -1.39 3.49
N TYR A 80 5.02 -1.29 2.38
CA TYR A 80 3.77 -0.54 2.27
C TYR A 80 2.64 -1.45 1.78
N ILE A 81 1.70 -1.76 2.68
CA ILE A 81 0.63 -2.72 2.43
C ILE A 81 -0.69 -2.11 2.90
N THR A 82 -1.54 -1.75 1.97
CA THR A 82 -2.90 -1.27 2.30
C THR A 82 -3.97 -2.20 1.75
N ASP A 83 -5.19 -2.09 2.27
CA ASP A 83 -6.35 -2.88 1.84
C ASP A 83 -6.18 -4.41 1.94
N MET A 84 -5.24 -4.87 2.75
CA MET A 84 -4.97 -6.28 2.91
C MET A 84 -5.93 -6.94 3.89
N HIS A 85 -6.46 -8.11 3.52
CA HIS A 85 -7.10 -9.05 4.42
C HIS A 85 -6.15 -10.19 4.78
N MET A 86 -5.52 -10.80 3.77
CA MET A 86 -4.52 -11.86 3.96
C MET A 86 -3.42 -11.77 2.90
N MET A 87 -2.32 -12.45 3.11
CA MET A 87 -1.27 -12.62 2.12
C MET A 87 -0.66 -14.03 2.21
N PRO A 88 -0.07 -14.54 1.11
CA PRO A 88 0.59 -15.84 1.09
C PRO A 88 1.88 -15.81 1.91
N GLU A 89 2.36 -16.98 2.32
CA GLU A 89 3.57 -17.15 3.13
C GLU A 89 4.81 -16.52 2.48
N GLU A 90 4.92 -16.65 1.17
CA GLU A 90 6.01 -16.04 0.40
C GLU A 90 6.10 -14.53 0.61
N SER A 91 4.95 -13.82 0.66
CA SER A 91 4.93 -12.38 0.90
C SER A 91 5.38 -12.02 2.33
N TYR A 92 5.08 -12.85 3.33
CA TYR A 92 5.62 -12.69 4.68
C TYR A 92 7.15 -12.81 4.70
N GLU A 93 7.69 -13.81 4.02
CA GLU A 93 9.16 -14.01 3.94
C GLU A 93 9.84 -12.85 3.21
N GLN A 94 9.22 -12.33 2.14
CA GLN A 94 9.73 -11.18 1.38
C GLN A 94 9.70 -9.86 2.18
N LEU A 95 8.96 -9.79 3.29
CA LEU A 95 8.87 -8.63 4.19
C LEU A 95 9.79 -8.71 5.41
N LYS A 96 10.60 -9.74 5.55
CA LYS A 96 11.54 -9.83 6.66
C LYS A 96 12.63 -8.76 6.60
N GLY A 97 13.06 -8.28 7.77
CA GLY A 97 14.17 -7.33 7.90
C GLY A 97 13.86 -5.89 7.51
N LEU A 98 12.58 -5.49 7.56
CA LEU A 98 12.17 -4.10 7.32
C LEU A 98 12.58 -3.19 8.50
N ASP A 99 12.91 -1.94 8.17
CA ASP A 99 13.00 -0.88 9.16
C ASP A 99 11.59 -0.37 9.51
N VAL A 100 10.76 -0.13 8.49
CA VAL A 100 9.40 0.39 8.64
C VAL A 100 8.39 -0.48 7.88
N LEU A 101 7.28 -0.77 8.54
CA LEU A 101 6.11 -1.38 7.93
C LEU A 101 4.91 -0.42 8.05
N VAL A 102 4.29 -0.09 6.93
CA VAL A 102 3.01 0.61 6.88
C VAL A 102 1.96 -0.37 6.39
N MET A 103 0.90 -0.60 7.18
CA MET A 103 -0.15 -1.56 6.83
C MET A 103 -1.52 -1.15 7.36
N ASN A 104 -2.59 -1.72 6.78
CA ASN A 104 -3.94 -1.43 7.24
C ASN A 104 -4.29 -2.14 8.55
N ALA A 105 -5.09 -1.43 9.39
CA ALA A 105 -5.76 -1.99 10.56
C ALA A 105 -7.14 -1.32 10.71
N LEU A 106 -8.18 -1.91 10.14
CA LEU A 106 -9.43 -1.20 9.86
C LEU A 106 -10.22 -0.83 11.13
N ARG A 107 -10.41 -1.77 12.05
CA ARG A 107 -11.25 -1.66 13.24
C ARG A 107 -11.07 -2.86 14.19
N PRO A 108 -11.58 -2.80 15.45
CA PRO A 108 -11.48 -3.94 16.37
C PRO A 108 -12.24 -5.20 15.90
N LYS A 109 -13.39 -5.03 15.23
CA LYS A 109 -14.22 -6.16 14.76
C LYS A 109 -13.74 -6.68 13.39
N PRO A 110 -13.80 -7.99 13.13
CA PRO A 110 -13.46 -8.58 11.85
C PRO A 110 -14.18 -7.94 10.66
N HIS A 111 -13.54 -8.00 9.50
CA HIS A 111 -14.06 -7.46 8.24
C HIS A 111 -13.78 -8.45 7.10
N PRO A 112 -14.67 -8.63 6.11
CA PRO A 112 -14.51 -9.64 5.07
C PRO A 112 -13.36 -9.36 4.08
N THR A 113 -12.85 -8.15 4.01
CA THR A 113 -11.83 -7.75 3.02
C THR A 113 -10.60 -7.06 3.60
N HIS A 114 -10.64 -6.65 4.89
CA HIS A 114 -9.54 -5.95 5.56
C HIS A 114 -9.24 -6.64 6.88
N GLN A 115 -8.04 -6.46 7.38
CA GLN A 115 -7.67 -6.92 8.71
C GLN A 115 -8.32 -6.05 9.80
N SER A 116 -8.78 -6.71 10.85
CA SER A 116 -9.04 -6.09 12.14
C SER A 116 -7.72 -5.68 12.80
N ILE A 117 -7.80 -4.87 13.87
CA ILE A 117 -6.60 -4.45 14.62
C ILE A 117 -5.83 -5.67 15.17
N SER A 118 -6.54 -6.68 15.69
CA SER A 118 -5.90 -7.91 16.21
C SER A 118 -5.21 -8.73 15.13
N GLU A 119 -5.83 -8.90 13.96
CA GLU A 119 -5.23 -9.61 12.82
C GLU A 119 -4.02 -8.84 12.26
N ALA A 120 -4.09 -7.49 12.23
CA ALA A 120 -2.98 -6.66 11.81
C ALA A 120 -1.79 -6.74 12.79
N LEU A 121 -2.04 -6.79 14.10
CA LEU A 121 -1.01 -7.00 15.13
C LEU A 121 -0.32 -8.36 14.97
N GLU A 122 -1.08 -9.42 14.69
CA GLU A 122 -0.51 -10.75 14.43
C GLU A 122 0.37 -10.73 13.17
N ALA A 123 -0.11 -10.14 12.08
CA ALA A 123 0.65 -10.02 10.83
C ALA A 123 1.92 -9.18 11.02
N ALA A 124 1.84 -8.04 11.72
CA ALA A 124 2.99 -7.20 12.05
C ALA A 124 4.05 -7.95 12.88
N GLY A 125 3.61 -8.73 13.88
CA GLY A 125 4.50 -9.58 14.69
C GLY A 125 5.20 -10.65 13.86
N ARG A 126 4.51 -11.23 12.88
CA ARG A 126 5.11 -12.22 11.95
C ARG A 126 6.16 -11.59 11.03
N ILE A 127 5.92 -10.38 10.53
CA ILE A 127 6.85 -9.63 9.68
C ILE A 127 8.07 -9.19 10.49
N GLY A 128 7.86 -8.65 11.68
CA GLY A 128 8.92 -8.25 12.61
C GLY A 128 9.72 -7.05 12.13
N ALA A 129 9.07 -6.04 11.57
CA ALA A 129 9.70 -4.75 11.27
C ALA A 129 10.14 -4.03 12.55
N LYS A 130 11.13 -3.11 12.47
CA LYS A 130 11.57 -2.35 13.63
C LYS A 130 10.47 -1.41 14.13
N GLU A 131 9.76 -0.75 13.21
CA GLU A 131 8.61 0.10 13.49
C GLU A 131 7.45 -0.25 12.57
N THR A 132 6.23 -0.26 13.08
CA THR A 132 5.00 -0.52 12.31
C THR A 132 4.02 0.62 12.48
N TYR A 133 3.46 1.09 11.38
CA TYR A 133 2.44 2.15 11.36
C TYR A 133 1.15 1.65 10.72
N PHE A 134 0.08 1.67 11.50
CA PHE A 134 -1.23 1.29 11.02
C PHE A 134 -1.93 2.47 10.36
N ILE A 135 -2.49 2.20 9.18
CA ILE A 135 -3.27 3.14 8.36
C ILE A 135 -4.65 2.55 8.06
N HIS A 136 -5.45 3.26 7.27
CA HIS A 136 -6.74 2.78 6.77
C HIS A 136 -7.76 2.47 7.88
N MET A 137 -7.72 3.25 8.98
CA MET A 137 -8.66 3.11 10.09
C MET A 137 -10.04 3.64 9.69
N SER A 138 -11.08 2.90 10.06
CA SER A 138 -12.45 3.40 9.96
C SER A 138 -12.84 4.20 11.21
N HIS A 139 -13.94 4.94 11.15
CA HIS A 139 -14.50 5.63 12.31
C HIS A 139 -14.89 4.69 13.46
N HIS A 140 -14.95 3.38 13.23
CA HIS A 140 -15.18 2.37 14.27
C HIS A 140 -13.90 1.92 15.00
N ALA A 141 -12.72 2.41 14.60
CA ALA A 141 -11.48 2.08 15.28
C ALA A 141 -11.43 2.69 16.69
N GLY A 142 -12.06 3.84 16.90
CA GLY A 142 -12.04 4.60 18.15
C GLY A 142 -11.28 5.92 18.00
N LEU A 143 -11.12 6.65 19.10
CA LEU A 143 -10.32 7.86 19.13
C LEU A 143 -8.83 7.50 19.11
N HIS A 144 -8.05 8.16 18.26
CA HIS A 144 -6.61 7.90 18.07
C HIS A 144 -5.86 7.84 19.42
N ALA A 145 -6.06 8.83 20.29
CA ALA A 145 -5.38 8.92 21.58
C ALA A 145 -5.68 7.74 22.55
N ASP A 146 -6.80 7.04 22.35
CA ASP A 146 -7.19 5.92 23.20
C ASP A 146 -6.73 4.57 22.64
N ILE A 147 -6.83 4.40 21.33
CA ILE A 147 -6.39 3.15 20.68
C ILE A 147 -4.87 3.04 20.63
N GLU A 148 -4.14 4.15 20.45
CA GLU A 148 -2.68 4.19 20.48
C GLU A 148 -2.10 3.61 21.79
N LYS A 149 -2.71 3.90 22.92
CA LYS A 149 -2.29 3.39 24.25
C LYS A 149 -2.42 1.87 24.41
N GLN A 150 -3.17 1.22 23.53
CA GLN A 150 -3.43 -0.22 23.58
C GLN A 150 -2.48 -1.01 22.69
N LEU A 151 -1.66 -0.32 21.89
CA LEU A 151 -0.71 -0.95 20.98
C LEU A 151 0.56 -1.38 21.73
N PRO A 152 1.20 -2.45 21.27
CA PRO A 152 2.51 -2.84 21.79
C PRO A 152 3.59 -1.81 21.39
N PRO A 153 4.74 -1.80 22.07
CA PRO A 153 5.89 -1.00 21.64
C PRO A 153 6.21 -1.22 20.14
N HIS A 154 6.67 -0.18 19.47
CA HIS A 154 7.02 -0.18 18.03
C HIS A 154 5.84 -0.40 17.07
N VAL A 155 4.60 -0.30 17.55
CA VAL A 155 3.40 -0.28 16.71
C VAL A 155 2.62 0.98 17.02
N HIS A 156 2.26 1.73 15.98
CA HIS A 156 1.62 3.03 16.07
C HIS A 156 0.43 3.14 15.11
N PHE A 157 -0.53 3.99 15.43
CA PHE A 157 -1.47 4.48 14.42
C PHE A 157 -0.91 5.73 13.75
N ALA A 158 -0.86 5.73 12.43
CA ALA A 158 -0.47 6.92 11.68
C ALA A 158 -1.53 8.02 11.78
N TYR A 159 -1.11 9.26 11.57
CA TYR A 159 -1.97 10.45 11.54
C TYR A 159 -1.53 11.40 10.42
N ASP A 160 -2.41 12.32 10.03
CA ASP A 160 -2.13 13.26 8.96
C ASP A 160 -0.96 14.19 9.34
N GLY A 161 0.03 14.26 8.47
CA GLY A 161 1.25 15.03 8.70
C GLY A 161 2.37 14.27 9.44
N LEU A 162 2.21 12.96 9.73
CA LEU A 162 3.29 12.15 10.27
C LEU A 162 4.43 12.02 9.26
N GLU A 163 5.63 12.39 9.66
CA GLU A 163 6.88 12.19 8.92
C GLU A 163 7.72 11.13 9.63
N ILE A 164 8.29 10.19 8.86
CA ILE A 164 9.07 9.07 9.37
C ILE A 164 10.42 9.05 8.67
N ASP A 165 11.48 9.22 9.43
CA ASP A 165 12.87 9.08 8.97
C ASP A 165 13.36 7.65 9.29
N PHE A 166 13.92 6.93 8.28
CA PHE A 166 14.42 5.55 8.43
C PHE A 166 15.54 5.19 7.46
#